data_d8e8e89e1f6f713202fac565eea8d12e
#
_entry.id   d8e8e89e1f6f713202fac565eea8d12e
#
_cell.length_a   1.000
_cell.length_b   1.000
_cell.length_c   1.000
_cell.angle_alpha   90.00
_cell.angle_beta   90.00
_cell.angle_gamma   90.00
#
_symmetry.space_group_name_H-M   'P 1'
#
loop_
_entity.id
_entity.type
_entity.pdbx_description
1 polymer ?
#
loop_
_entity_poly.entity_id
_entity_poly.type
_entity_poly.pdbx_seq_one_letter_code
_entity_poly.pdbx_strand_id
1 'polypeptide(L)'
;DLGLAAPLYISQNDGTLMTAAHAARYPVLTFASGPTNSMRGAAVLSGLNDALVADIGGTTTDIGLLLDGFPREAAMTVEVGGVRTNFRMPDLLALGLGGGSLVRDDGNRIGPDSVGFELVQRALVFGGDQLTMSDIAVAAGQMDLGDTARVTQLDSVDAALARAAEMIEAALERVRPSAATLPVILVGGGAPVLAGDRIGGGDIVRPNHGQVANAIGASIAMVGGECDRIFSLDGVSREAALAAAKDEATAQAVEAGAEADSIRIVEMDEIPLSYLPGNATRLRVKVVGDLQGASMGAGMEIGA
;
A
#
# COMPACT_ATOMS: atom_id res chain seq x y z
N ASP A 1 -6.95 28.11 -7.06
CA ASP A 1 -7.92 27.63 -8.04
C ASP A 1 -7.21 27.48 -9.39
N LEU A 2 -6.97 26.23 -9.80
CA LEU A 2 -6.19 25.90 -11.02
C LEU A 2 -7.08 25.84 -12.28
N GLY A 3 -8.39 26.14 -12.15
CA GLY A 3 -9.35 26.07 -13.26
C GLY A 3 -9.58 24.65 -13.81
N LEU A 4 -9.25 23.60 -13.04
CA LEU A 4 -9.47 22.22 -13.44
C LEU A 4 -10.96 21.90 -13.38
N ALA A 5 -11.52 21.43 -14.48
CA ALA A 5 -12.92 21.01 -14.59
C ALA A 5 -13.12 19.49 -14.40
N ALA A 6 -12.04 18.75 -14.21
CA ALA A 6 -12.10 17.29 -14.02
C ALA A 6 -12.76 16.94 -12.66
N PRO A 7 -13.55 15.85 -12.59
CA PRO A 7 -14.06 15.33 -11.34
C PRO A 7 -12.92 14.95 -10.39
N LEU A 8 -13.10 15.21 -9.09
CA LEU A 8 -12.13 14.88 -8.07
C LEU A 8 -12.50 13.56 -7.38
N TYR A 9 -11.60 12.60 -7.42
CA TYR A 9 -11.70 11.33 -6.70
C TYR A 9 -10.60 11.23 -5.65
N ILE A 10 -10.89 10.50 -4.59
CA ILE A 10 -10.00 10.29 -3.46
C ILE A 10 -9.77 8.79 -3.31
N SER A 11 -8.53 8.37 -3.15
CA SER A 11 -8.19 6.97 -2.88
C SER A 11 -8.66 6.53 -1.50
N GLN A 12 -9.21 5.34 -1.44
CA GLN A 12 -9.61 4.67 -0.20
C GLN A 12 -8.50 3.76 0.33
N ASN A 13 -8.65 3.36 1.58
CA ASN A 13 -7.74 2.47 2.28
C ASN A 13 -7.71 1.04 1.72
N ASP A 14 -8.67 0.66 0.90
CA ASP A 14 -8.77 -0.64 0.24
C ASP A 14 -8.19 -0.65 -1.20
N GLY A 15 -7.67 0.49 -1.67
CA GLY A 15 -7.11 0.66 -3.02
C GLY A 15 -8.14 0.98 -4.09
N THR A 16 -9.35 1.34 -3.70
CA THR A 16 -10.39 1.85 -4.61
C THR A 16 -10.51 3.37 -4.56
N LEU A 17 -11.35 3.94 -5.41
CA LEU A 17 -11.67 5.36 -5.45
C LEU A 17 -13.06 5.63 -4.88
N MET A 18 -13.22 6.81 -4.30
CA MET A 18 -14.51 7.39 -3.92
C MET A 18 -14.60 8.83 -4.39
N THR A 19 -15.83 9.34 -4.51
CA THR A 19 -16.04 10.75 -4.81
C THR A 19 -15.55 11.64 -3.64
N ALA A 20 -15.14 12.88 -3.95
CA ALA A 20 -14.74 13.83 -2.91
C ALA A 20 -15.87 14.11 -1.91
N ALA A 21 -17.14 14.06 -2.33
CA ALA A 21 -18.28 14.21 -1.45
C ALA A 21 -18.42 13.04 -0.45
N HIS A 22 -18.15 11.80 -0.91
CA HIS A 22 -18.15 10.62 -0.04
C HIS A 22 -16.99 10.69 0.96
N ALA A 23 -15.78 11.07 0.49
CA ALA A 23 -14.62 11.26 1.35
C ALA A 23 -14.86 12.32 2.44
N ALA A 24 -15.52 13.43 2.12
CA ALA A 24 -15.86 14.45 3.09
C ALA A 24 -16.83 13.94 4.17
N ARG A 25 -17.72 13.01 3.81
CA ARG A 25 -18.68 12.39 4.75
C ARG A 25 -18.00 11.29 5.60
N TYR A 26 -17.09 10.53 5.02
CA TYR A 26 -16.41 9.39 5.65
C TYR A 26 -14.88 9.49 5.52
N PRO A 27 -14.26 10.51 6.12
CA PRO A 27 -12.81 10.76 5.95
C PRO A 27 -11.94 9.61 6.46
N VAL A 28 -12.47 8.79 7.37
CA VAL A 28 -11.78 7.61 7.90
C VAL A 28 -11.37 6.60 6.81
N LEU A 29 -12.10 6.55 5.70
CA LEU A 29 -11.78 5.67 4.56
C LEU A 29 -10.51 6.09 3.80
N THR A 30 -9.93 7.26 4.10
CA THR A 30 -8.65 7.70 3.51
C THR A 30 -7.43 7.25 4.31
N PHE A 31 -7.61 6.68 5.50
CA PHE A 31 -6.48 6.23 6.32
C PHE A 31 -5.72 5.11 5.63
N ALA A 32 -4.38 5.22 5.59
CA ALA A 32 -3.49 4.29 4.90
C ALA A 32 -3.71 4.17 3.36
N SER A 33 -4.43 5.10 2.72
CA SER A 33 -4.61 5.08 1.26
C SER A 33 -3.30 5.26 0.48
N GLY A 34 -2.32 6.01 1.03
CA GLY A 34 -1.00 6.17 0.43
C GLY A 34 -0.27 4.83 0.26
N PRO A 35 0.04 4.10 1.34
CA PRO A 35 0.64 2.77 1.24
C PRO A 35 -0.16 1.80 0.36
N THR A 36 -1.48 1.85 0.42
CA THR A 36 -2.35 1.01 -0.44
C THR A 36 -2.16 1.32 -1.93
N ASN A 37 -2.08 2.60 -2.30
CA ASN A 37 -1.77 2.99 -3.67
C ASN A 37 -0.39 2.46 -4.10
N SER A 38 0.63 2.58 -3.25
CA SER A 38 1.97 2.05 -3.54
C SER A 38 1.94 0.54 -3.79
N MET A 39 1.18 -0.21 -2.99
CA MET A 39 1.02 -1.66 -3.19
C MET A 39 0.29 -1.98 -4.50
N ARG A 40 -0.79 -1.26 -4.84
CA ARG A 40 -1.49 -1.42 -6.12
C ARG A 40 -0.57 -1.10 -7.30
N GLY A 41 0.18 0.00 -7.21
CA GLY A 41 1.19 0.36 -8.20
C GLY A 41 2.29 -0.70 -8.33
N ALA A 42 2.76 -1.25 -7.21
CA ALA A 42 3.75 -2.33 -7.18
C ALA A 42 3.24 -3.58 -7.93
N ALA A 43 1.98 -3.98 -7.70
CA ALA A 43 1.37 -5.11 -8.39
C ALA A 43 1.37 -4.91 -9.92
N VAL A 44 0.92 -3.76 -10.39
CA VAL A 44 0.85 -3.45 -11.83
C VAL A 44 2.23 -3.34 -12.46
N LEU A 45 3.17 -2.65 -11.82
CA LEU A 45 4.52 -2.46 -12.34
C LEU A 45 5.33 -3.76 -12.40
N SER A 46 5.11 -4.68 -11.46
CA SER A 46 5.82 -5.97 -11.41
C SER A 46 5.11 -7.09 -12.18
N GLY A 47 3.81 -6.95 -12.45
CA GLY A 47 2.96 -8.03 -12.98
C GLY A 47 2.68 -9.16 -11.97
N LEU A 48 2.99 -8.97 -10.68
CA LEU A 48 2.78 -9.96 -9.63
C LEU A 48 1.52 -9.64 -8.82
N ASN A 49 0.64 -10.62 -8.68
CA ASN A 49 -0.60 -10.49 -7.90
C ASN A 49 -0.43 -10.92 -6.45
N ASP A 50 0.43 -11.92 -6.19
CA ASP A 50 0.71 -12.44 -4.85
C ASP A 50 2.18 -12.21 -4.52
N ALA A 51 2.46 -11.27 -3.63
CA ALA A 51 3.80 -10.85 -3.25
C ALA A 51 3.80 -10.09 -1.93
N LEU A 52 4.93 -10.09 -1.24
CA LEU A 52 5.23 -9.10 -0.22
C LEU A 52 5.65 -7.79 -0.91
N VAL A 53 5.25 -6.66 -0.37
CA VAL A 53 5.66 -5.34 -0.87
C VAL A 53 6.35 -4.59 0.25
N ALA A 54 7.49 -3.97 -0.06
CA ALA A 54 8.14 -3.00 0.79
C ALA A 54 8.23 -1.66 0.04
N ASP A 55 7.43 -0.69 0.46
CA ASP A 55 7.48 0.69 -0.02
C ASP A 55 8.43 1.50 0.86
N ILE A 56 9.66 1.68 0.41
CA ILE A 56 10.69 2.42 1.13
C ILE A 56 10.64 3.87 0.71
N GLY A 57 10.04 4.69 1.57
CA GLY A 57 9.91 6.12 1.36
C GLY A 57 11.10 6.93 1.85
N GLY A 58 10.87 8.24 2.05
CA GLY A 58 11.88 9.14 2.62
C GLY A 58 12.02 9.03 4.14
N THR A 59 10.97 8.62 4.85
CA THR A 59 10.91 8.62 6.32
C THR A 59 10.57 7.24 6.88
N THR A 60 9.68 6.52 6.23
CA THR A 60 9.15 5.22 6.64
C THR A 60 9.26 4.20 5.52
N THR A 61 9.20 2.94 5.92
CA THR A 61 8.97 1.80 5.03
C THR A 61 7.65 1.17 5.42
N ASP A 62 6.74 1.06 4.47
CA ASP A 62 5.46 0.38 4.63
C ASP A 62 5.55 -1.01 4.00
N ILE A 63 5.23 -2.03 4.80
CA ILE A 63 5.30 -3.43 4.37
C ILE A 63 3.91 -4.05 4.44
N GLY A 64 3.51 -4.73 3.37
CA GLY A 64 2.24 -5.40 3.27
C GLY A 64 2.28 -6.63 2.37
N LEU A 65 1.16 -7.34 2.32
CA LEU A 65 0.96 -8.50 1.46
C LEU A 65 -0.09 -8.20 0.40
N LEU A 66 0.24 -8.49 -0.85
CA LEU A 66 -0.71 -8.54 -1.96
C LEU A 66 -1.30 -9.94 -2.07
N LEU A 67 -2.62 -10.00 -2.26
CA LEU A 67 -3.38 -11.18 -2.65
C LEU A 67 -4.28 -10.79 -3.82
N ASP A 68 -4.21 -11.53 -4.92
CA ASP A 68 -4.95 -11.23 -6.15
C ASP A 68 -4.76 -9.77 -6.64
N GLY A 69 -3.59 -9.19 -6.41
CA GLY A 69 -3.22 -7.83 -6.79
C GLY A 69 -3.81 -6.74 -5.88
N PHE A 70 -4.43 -7.09 -4.74
CA PHE A 70 -4.94 -6.14 -3.75
C PHE A 70 -4.20 -6.29 -2.41
N PRO A 71 -4.07 -5.20 -1.64
CA PRO A 71 -3.56 -5.28 -0.27
C PRO A 71 -4.44 -6.18 0.59
N ARG A 72 -3.81 -7.12 1.32
CA ARG A 72 -4.52 -7.92 2.31
C ARG A 72 -5.14 -7.02 3.37
N GLU A 73 -6.40 -7.26 3.70
CA GLU A 73 -7.07 -6.56 4.80
C GLU A 73 -6.77 -7.21 6.15
N ALA A 74 -6.67 -6.40 7.20
CA ALA A 74 -6.49 -6.88 8.56
C ALA A 74 -7.72 -7.70 9.00
N ALA A 75 -7.48 -8.89 9.57
CA ALA A 75 -8.55 -9.78 10.00
C ALA A 75 -9.32 -9.26 11.23
N MET A 76 -8.73 -8.33 11.98
CA MET A 76 -9.29 -7.78 13.22
C MET A 76 -9.42 -6.26 13.13
N THR A 77 -10.27 -5.71 14.00
CA THR A 77 -10.40 -4.26 14.18
C THR A 77 -9.06 -3.62 14.50
N VAL A 78 -8.73 -2.57 13.77
CA VAL A 78 -7.49 -1.80 13.95
C VAL A 78 -7.73 -0.64 14.90
N GLU A 79 -6.76 -0.36 15.76
CA GLU A 79 -6.77 0.80 16.62
C GLU A 79 -6.01 1.95 15.95
N VAL A 80 -6.66 3.11 15.82
CA VAL A 80 -6.06 4.31 15.24
C VAL A 80 -6.10 5.42 16.27
N GLY A 81 -4.91 5.91 16.66
CA GLY A 81 -4.80 6.99 17.64
C GLY A 81 -5.42 6.68 19.00
N GLY A 82 -5.39 5.42 19.46
CA GLY A 82 -6.02 4.97 20.70
C GLY A 82 -7.52 4.72 20.61
N VAL A 83 -8.11 4.85 19.40
CA VAL A 83 -9.52 4.59 19.15
C VAL A 83 -9.69 3.29 18.37
N ARG A 84 -10.47 2.37 18.93
CA ARG A 84 -10.81 1.12 18.27
C ARG A 84 -11.78 1.39 17.13
N THR A 85 -11.40 0.99 15.92
CA THR A 85 -12.23 1.15 14.72
C THR A 85 -13.03 -0.12 14.45
N ASN A 86 -14.15 0.00 13.77
CA ASN A 86 -14.97 -1.13 13.33
C ASN A 86 -15.00 -1.28 11.79
N PHE A 87 -14.13 -0.56 11.08
CA PHE A 87 -13.92 -0.73 9.64
C PHE A 87 -12.60 -1.45 9.39
N ARG A 88 -12.52 -2.11 8.26
CA ARG A 88 -11.31 -2.83 7.86
C ARG A 88 -10.27 -1.85 7.31
N MET A 89 -9.02 -2.16 7.59
CA MET A 89 -7.86 -1.45 7.07
C MET A 89 -6.91 -2.43 6.41
N PRO A 90 -6.07 -1.99 5.50
CA PRO A 90 -5.01 -2.84 4.97
C PRO A 90 -4.10 -3.31 6.12
N ASP A 91 -3.69 -4.57 6.05
CA ASP A 91 -2.75 -5.17 6.99
C ASP A 91 -1.33 -4.72 6.63
N LEU A 92 -0.94 -3.61 7.22
CA LEU A 92 0.33 -2.93 6.96
C LEU A 92 1.18 -2.84 8.22
N LEU A 93 2.48 -3.01 8.05
CA LEU A 93 3.47 -2.77 9.08
C LEU A 93 4.37 -1.62 8.64
N ALA A 94 4.36 -0.52 9.41
CA ALA A 94 5.23 0.62 9.18
C ALA A 94 6.52 0.52 10.02
N LEU A 95 7.66 0.81 9.39
CA LEU A 95 8.98 0.92 10.03
C LEU A 95 9.48 2.36 9.95
N GLY A 96 10.15 2.83 11.00
CA GLY A 96 10.89 4.10 10.99
C GLY A 96 12.21 4.00 10.23
N LEU A 97 12.18 3.51 9.00
CA LEU A 97 13.30 3.37 8.09
C LEU A 97 12.92 3.95 6.73
N GLY A 98 13.69 4.88 6.23
CA GLY A 98 13.55 5.47 4.90
C GLY A 98 14.82 6.22 4.51
N GLY A 99 14.87 6.80 3.33
CA GLY A 99 16.05 7.50 2.83
C GLY A 99 16.57 8.59 3.75
N GLY A 100 15.68 9.33 4.41
CA GLY A 100 16.02 10.39 5.36
C GLY A 100 16.26 9.93 6.80
N SER A 101 16.15 8.64 7.11
CA SER A 101 16.38 8.12 8.46
C SER A 101 17.82 8.36 8.89
N LEU A 102 17.99 8.87 10.11
CA LEU A 102 19.31 9.15 10.68
C LEU A 102 20.06 7.85 11.01
N VAL A 103 21.33 7.83 10.62
CA VAL A 103 22.26 6.73 10.93
C VAL A 103 23.16 7.16 12.07
N ARG A 104 23.26 6.33 13.10
CA ARG A 104 24.03 6.58 14.34
C ARG A 104 24.77 5.32 14.76
N ASP A 105 25.63 5.46 15.77
CA ASP A 105 26.33 4.35 16.41
C ASP A 105 27.08 3.49 15.37
N ASP A 106 27.86 4.16 14.50
CA ASP A 106 28.67 3.56 13.43
C ASP A 106 27.84 2.62 12.49
N GLY A 107 26.60 3.02 12.19
CA GLY A 107 25.71 2.28 11.31
C GLY A 107 24.79 1.28 12.02
N ASN A 108 24.99 1.02 13.32
CA ASN A 108 24.23 0.02 14.07
C ASN A 108 22.83 0.49 14.47
N ARG A 109 22.54 1.78 14.42
CA ARG A 109 21.24 2.35 14.74
C ARG A 109 20.73 3.23 13.61
N ILE A 110 19.56 2.86 13.07
CA ILE A 110 18.86 3.60 12.02
C ILE A 110 17.51 4.04 12.57
N GLY A 111 17.20 5.34 12.37
CA GLY A 111 15.94 5.90 12.80
C GLY A 111 15.63 5.71 14.30
N PRO A 112 14.35 5.81 14.72
CA PRO A 112 13.20 6.24 13.92
C PRO A 112 13.23 7.72 13.52
N ASP A 113 14.18 8.50 14.06
CA ASP A 113 14.35 9.90 13.69
C ASP A 113 14.75 10.02 12.22
N SER A 114 14.16 10.99 11.52
CA SER A 114 14.42 11.27 10.12
C SER A 114 14.52 12.77 9.87
N VAL A 115 15.31 13.17 8.88
CA VAL A 115 15.34 14.55 8.38
C VAL A 115 14.09 14.88 7.55
N GLY A 116 13.32 13.87 7.12
CA GLY A 116 12.08 14.06 6.37
C GLY A 116 12.27 14.93 5.13
N PHE A 117 11.44 15.95 4.97
CA PHE A 117 11.47 16.87 3.83
C PHE A 117 12.72 17.78 3.82
N GLU A 118 13.48 17.86 4.90
CA GLU A 118 14.71 18.64 5.00
C GLU A 118 15.95 17.89 4.44
N LEU A 119 15.76 16.77 3.74
CA LEU A 119 16.86 15.94 3.23
C LEU A 119 17.91 16.76 2.47
N VAL A 120 17.45 17.63 1.58
CA VAL A 120 18.34 18.47 0.72
C VAL A 120 19.14 19.49 1.52
N GLN A 121 18.67 19.89 2.71
CA GLN A 121 19.36 20.83 3.58
C GLN A 121 20.27 20.14 4.59
N ARG A 122 19.92 18.92 5.02
CA ARG A 122 20.53 18.29 6.20
C ARG A 122 21.43 17.10 5.90
N ALA A 123 21.20 16.36 4.81
CA ALA A 123 22.00 15.19 4.49
C ALA A 123 23.43 15.60 4.03
N LEU A 124 24.41 14.74 4.36
CA LEU A 124 25.83 14.99 4.05
C LEU A 124 26.07 15.17 2.55
N VAL A 125 25.43 14.36 1.72
CA VAL A 125 25.57 14.41 0.25
C VAL A 125 25.14 15.75 -0.36
N PHE A 126 24.34 16.54 0.35
CA PHE A 126 23.96 17.92 -0.03
C PHE A 126 24.74 19.00 0.75
N GLY A 127 25.71 18.60 1.58
CA GLY A 127 26.52 19.54 2.35
C GLY A 127 25.94 19.86 3.73
N GLY A 128 24.96 19.14 4.19
CA GLY A 128 24.46 19.17 5.57
C GLY A 128 25.39 18.49 6.57
N ASP A 129 24.90 18.29 7.77
CA ASP A 129 25.66 17.75 8.92
C ASP A 129 25.07 16.44 9.48
N GLN A 130 24.04 15.89 8.85
CA GLN A 130 23.36 14.66 9.30
C GLN A 130 23.67 13.50 8.36
N LEU A 131 24.12 12.38 8.95
CA LEU A 131 24.29 11.14 8.22
C LEU A 131 22.91 10.44 8.10
N THR A 132 22.48 10.21 6.86
CA THR A 132 21.19 9.61 6.53
C THR A 132 21.35 8.30 5.74
N MET A 133 20.29 7.52 5.63
CA MET A 133 20.31 6.31 4.79
C MET A 133 20.49 6.64 3.30
N SER A 134 20.10 7.83 2.83
CA SER A 134 20.43 8.28 1.46
C SER A 134 21.93 8.46 1.27
N ASP A 135 22.65 9.02 2.25
CA ASP A 135 24.11 9.14 2.22
C ASP A 135 24.78 7.77 2.15
N ILE A 136 24.28 6.80 2.94
CA ILE A 136 24.74 5.40 2.93
C ILE A 136 24.52 4.77 1.54
N ALA A 137 23.35 4.93 0.95
CA ALA A 137 23.04 4.37 -0.37
C ALA A 137 23.91 5.00 -1.48
N VAL A 138 24.20 6.29 -1.39
CA VAL A 138 25.14 6.99 -2.32
C VAL A 138 26.56 6.49 -2.12
N ALA A 139 27.03 6.38 -0.88
CA ALA A 139 28.38 5.88 -0.57
C ALA A 139 28.57 4.43 -1.05
N ALA A 140 27.52 3.61 -1.00
CA ALA A 140 27.49 2.24 -1.51
C ALA A 140 27.36 2.14 -3.06
N GLY A 141 27.19 3.28 -3.75
CA GLY A 141 26.98 3.31 -5.20
C GLY A 141 25.61 2.81 -5.66
N GLN A 142 24.63 2.74 -4.76
CA GLN A 142 23.26 2.27 -5.03
C GLN A 142 22.31 3.39 -5.44
N MET A 143 22.71 4.64 -5.21
CA MET A 143 21.91 5.82 -5.51
C MET A 143 22.83 6.92 -6.09
N ASP A 144 22.35 7.63 -7.12
CA ASP A 144 22.98 8.81 -7.66
C ASP A 144 22.21 10.05 -7.16
N LEU A 145 22.78 10.73 -6.15
CA LEU A 145 22.13 11.85 -5.49
C LEU A 145 23.18 12.79 -4.90
N GLY A 146 23.06 14.10 -5.18
CA GLY A 146 23.90 15.13 -4.61
C GLY A 146 25.38 15.02 -4.99
N ASP A 147 26.29 15.37 -4.06
CA ASP A 147 27.73 15.33 -4.25
C ASP A 147 28.33 14.07 -3.59
N THR A 148 28.59 13.05 -4.39
CA THR A 148 29.12 11.75 -3.95
C THR A 148 30.48 11.87 -3.25
N ALA A 149 31.30 12.90 -3.59
CA ALA A 149 32.61 13.08 -2.96
C ALA A 149 32.52 13.33 -1.44
N ARG A 150 31.39 13.79 -0.94
CA ARG A 150 31.16 14.07 0.48
C ARG A 150 30.97 12.82 1.34
N VAL A 151 30.67 11.68 0.72
CA VAL A 151 30.30 10.43 1.41
C VAL A 151 31.24 9.26 1.09
N THR A 152 32.32 9.48 0.34
CA THR A 152 33.24 8.42 -0.10
C THR A 152 34.05 7.76 1.03
N GLN A 153 34.14 8.36 2.21
CA GLN A 153 34.97 7.90 3.34
C GLN A 153 34.11 7.56 4.58
N LEU A 154 32.92 6.98 4.37
CA LEU A 154 32.06 6.55 5.48
C LEU A 154 32.38 5.11 5.86
N ASP A 155 32.87 4.87 7.07
CA ASP A 155 33.16 3.52 7.58
C ASP A 155 31.89 2.74 7.97
N SER A 156 30.75 3.45 8.14
CA SER A 156 29.49 2.88 8.61
C SER A 156 28.62 2.26 7.52
N VAL A 157 29.04 2.25 6.25
CA VAL A 157 28.19 1.85 5.12
C VAL A 157 27.70 0.42 5.25
N ASP A 158 28.63 -0.54 5.40
CA ASP A 158 28.27 -1.96 5.45
C ASP A 158 27.40 -2.29 6.66
N ALA A 159 27.70 -1.70 7.83
CA ALA A 159 26.92 -1.91 9.05
C ALA A 159 25.50 -1.35 8.89
N ALA A 160 25.35 -0.16 8.31
CA ALA A 160 24.05 0.46 8.09
C ALA A 160 23.21 -0.33 7.08
N LEU A 161 23.78 -0.79 5.98
CA LEU A 161 23.06 -1.63 5.00
C LEU A 161 22.63 -2.96 5.60
N ALA A 162 23.51 -3.63 6.36
CA ALA A 162 23.16 -4.87 7.05
C ALA A 162 22.01 -4.63 8.06
N ARG A 163 22.08 -3.55 8.83
CA ARG A 163 21.04 -3.20 9.79
C ARG A 163 19.70 -2.90 9.13
N ALA A 164 19.70 -2.18 8.02
CA ALA A 164 18.50 -1.92 7.24
C ALA A 164 17.87 -3.21 6.73
N ALA A 165 18.68 -4.13 6.20
CA ALA A 165 18.21 -5.43 5.73
C ALA A 165 17.59 -6.25 6.86
N GLU A 166 18.23 -6.33 8.04
CA GLU A 166 17.68 -7.01 9.23
C GLU A 166 16.31 -6.45 9.65
N MET A 167 16.17 -5.12 9.68
CA MET A 167 14.92 -4.46 10.05
C MET A 167 13.79 -4.80 9.07
N ILE A 168 14.08 -4.78 7.77
CA ILE A 168 13.10 -5.09 6.73
C ILE A 168 12.75 -6.58 6.77
N GLU A 169 13.73 -7.48 6.90
CA GLU A 169 13.51 -8.92 6.97
C GLU A 169 12.62 -9.30 8.17
N ALA A 170 12.91 -8.77 9.35
CA ALA A 170 12.09 -9.00 10.54
C ALA A 170 10.65 -8.51 10.37
N ALA A 171 10.44 -7.44 9.60
CA ALA A 171 9.12 -6.93 9.32
C ALA A 171 8.38 -7.76 8.24
N LEU A 172 9.07 -8.20 7.19
CA LEU A 172 8.52 -9.11 6.18
C LEU A 172 8.04 -10.42 6.81
N GLU A 173 8.79 -10.98 7.77
CA GLU A 173 8.39 -12.20 8.48
C GLU A 173 7.10 -12.03 9.29
N ARG A 174 6.86 -10.85 9.86
CA ARG A 174 5.63 -10.57 10.62
C ARG A 174 4.39 -10.46 9.74
N VAL A 175 4.56 -10.05 8.49
CA VAL A 175 3.46 -9.88 7.51
C VAL A 175 3.19 -11.16 6.74
N ARG A 176 4.18 -12.04 6.60
CA ARG A 176 4.09 -13.29 5.85
C ARG A 176 3.04 -14.24 6.46
N PRO A 177 2.08 -14.76 5.66
CA PRO A 177 0.97 -15.58 6.21
C PRO A 177 1.36 -17.01 6.57
N SER A 178 2.46 -17.53 6.01
CA SER A 178 2.92 -18.91 6.20
C SER A 178 4.41 -19.03 5.88
N ALA A 179 4.96 -20.25 5.98
CA ALA A 179 6.33 -20.56 5.56
C ALA A 179 6.53 -20.53 4.02
N ALA A 180 5.50 -20.16 3.25
CA ALA A 180 5.62 -20.05 1.80
C ALA A 180 6.59 -18.92 1.42
N THR A 181 7.48 -19.21 0.48
CA THR A 181 8.38 -18.21 -0.08
C THR A 181 7.61 -17.39 -1.11
N LEU A 182 7.44 -16.10 -0.83
CA LEU A 182 6.84 -15.13 -1.74
C LEU A 182 7.91 -14.17 -2.26
N PRO A 183 7.82 -13.70 -3.50
CA PRO A 183 8.67 -12.62 -3.99
C PRO A 183 8.41 -11.34 -3.18
N VAL A 184 9.43 -10.48 -3.11
CA VAL A 184 9.35 -9.18 -2.43
C VAL A 184 9.51 -8.08 -3.47
N ILE A 185 8.46 -7.30 -3.68
CA ILE A 185 8.49 -6.15 -4.57
C ILE A 185 8.98 -4.93 -3.78
N LEU A 186 10.08 -4.33 -4.24
CA LEU A 186 10.60 -3.08 -3.68
C LEU A 186 10.15 -1.89 -4.52
N VAL A 187 9.49 -0.95 -3.87
CA VAL A 187 9.07 0.33 -4.46
C VAL A 187 9.44 1.50 -3.55
N GLY A 188 9.14 2.71 -3.99
CA GLY A 188 9.44 3.94 -3.27
C GLY A 188 10.82 4.52 -3.60
N GLY A 189 11.01 5.82 -3.34
CA GLY A 189 12.25 6.53 -3.63
C GLY A 189 13.44 6.10 -2.80
N GLY A 190 13.20 5.44 -1.65
CA GLY A 190 14.21 4.87 -0.77
C GLY A 190 14.59 3.43 -1.07
N ALA A 191 13.97 2.78 -2.05
CA ALA A 191 14.26 1.37 -2.39
C ALA A 191 15.76 1.04 -2.58
N PRO A 192 16.62 1.97 -3.08
CA PRO A 192 18.06 1.73 -3.16
C PRO A 192 18.78 1.52 -1.82
N VAL A 193 18.17 1.83 -0.66
CA VAL A 193 18.80 1.55 0.65
C VAL A 193 18.88 0.04 0.98
N LEU A 194 18.17 -0.80 0.22
CA LEU A 194 18.24 -2.25 0.34
C LEU A 194 18.98 -2.85 -0.85
N ALA A 195 20.14 -3.44 -0.59
CA ALA A 195 20.96 -4.11 -1.58
C ALA A 195 20.57 -5.60 -1.76
N GLY A 196 21.16 -6.23 -2.80
CA GLY A 196 21.00 -7.66 -3.05
C GLY A 196 19.74 -8.02 -3.83
N ASP A 197 19.62 -9.31 -4.15
CA ASP A 197 18.56 -9.85 -5.01
C ASP A 197 17.61 -10.77 -4.24
N ARG A 198 17.83 -10.95 -2.93
CA ARG A 198 16.99 -11.80 -2.06
C ARG A 198 16.90 -11.21 -0.66
N ILE A 199 15.72 -11.37 -0.05
CA ILE A 199 15.48 -11.02 1.36
C ILE A 199 14.38 -11.93 1.93
N GLY A 200 14.53 -12.32 3.19
CA GLY A 200 13.54 -13.16 3.89
C GLY A 200 13.24 -14.47 3.14
N GLY A 201 14.20 -15.01 2.38
CA GLY A 201 14.04 -16.20 1.55
C GLY A 201 13.37 -15.97 0.19
N GLY A 202 12.78 -14.79 -0.08
CA GLY A 202 12.15 -14.43 -1.35
C GLY A 202 13.12 -13.71 -2.29
N ASP A 203 12.86 -13.79 -3.59
CA ASP A 203 13.57 -13.00 -4.60
C ASP A 203 13.05 -11.56 -4.58
N ILE A 204 13.95 -10.58 -4.73
CA ILE A 204 13.61 -9.17 -4.78
C ILE A 204 13.29 -8.77 -6.22
N VAL A 205 12.12 -8.17 -6.41
CA VAL A 205 11.69 -7.60 -7.68
C VAL A 205 11.70 -6.08 -7.57
N ARG A 206 12.49 -5.41 -8.42
CA ARG A 206 12.56 -3.95 -8.52
C ARG A 206 11.96 -3.52 -9.85
N PRO A 207 10.66 -3.18 -9.89
CA PRO A 207 10.02 -2.79 -11.14
C PRO A 207 10.55 -1.44 -11.62
N ASN A 208 10.62 -1.26 -12.93
CA ASN A 208 10.83 0.06 -13.52
C ASN A 208 9.77 1.02 -13.00
N HIS A 209 10.18 2.27 -12.72
CA HIS A 209 9.29 3.30 -12.15
C HIS A 209 8.75 3.00 -10.74
N GLY A 210 9.34 2.06 -10.00
CA GLY A 210 8.94 1.74 -8.62
C GLY A 210 8.92 2.97 -7.69
N GLN A 211 9.75 3.97 -7.94
CA GLN A 211 9.80 5.21 -7.16
C GLN A 211 8.52 6.06 -7.23
N VAL A 212 7.66 5.84 -8.24
CA VAL A 212 6.37 6.51 -8.41
C VAL A 212 5.18 5.54 -8.31
N ALA A 213 5.38 4.37 -7.70
CA ALA A 213 4.34 3.34 -7.55
C ALA A 213 3.06 3.89 -6.91
N ASN A 214 3.18 4.80 -5.92
CA ASN A 214 2.03 5.45 -5.29
C ASN A 214 1.15 6.19 -6.32
N ALA A 215 1.76 7.03 -7.16
CA ALA A 215 1.04 7.79 -8.17
C ALA A 215 0.41 6.87 -9.24
N ILE A 216 1.13 5.83 -9.64
CA ILE A 216 0.61 4.82 -10.57
C ILE A 216 -0.58 4.09 -9.96
N GLY A 217 -0.47 3.62 -8.71
CA GLY A 217 -1.56 2.96 -8.01
C GLY A 217 -2.82 3.83 -7.91
N ALA A 218 -2.65 5.11 -7.59
CA ALA A 218 -3.75 6.07 -7.56
C ALA A 218 -4.40 6.27 -8.95
N SER A 219 -3.60 6.25 -10.03
CA SER A 219 -4.08 6.48 -11.41
C SER A 219 -4.85 5.30 -12.00
N ILE A 220 -4.58 4.09 -11.52
CA ILE A 220 -5.22 2.85 -11.99
C ILE A 220 -6.30 2.32 -11.04
N ALA A 221 -6.56 3.04 -9.95
CA ALA A 221 -7.52 2.61 -8.95
C ALA A 221 -8.93 2.60 -9.54
N MET A 222 -9.67 1.55 -9.21
CA MET A 222 -11.06 1.34 -9.61
C MET A 222 -12.02 1.94 -8.58
N VAL A 223 -13.23 2.20 -9.00
CA VAL A 223 -14.30 2.63 -8.08
C VAL A 223 -14.86 1.43 -7.36
N GLY A 224 -14.95 1.49 -6.04
CA GLY A 224 -15.46 0.42 -5.18
C GLY A 224 -16.89 0.63 -4.72
N GLY A 225 -17.56 -0.50 -4.42
CA GLY A 225 -18.82 -0.54 -3.67
C GLY A 225 -18.83 -1.75 -2.75
N GLU A 226 -19.43 -1.62 -1.57
CA GLU A 226 -19.45 -2.69 -0.57
C GLU A 226 -20.81 -2.77 0.12
N CYS A 227 -21.29 -4.00 0.30
CA CYS A 227 -22.39 -4.32 1.21
C CYS A 227 -21.84 -5.21 2.34
N ASP A 228 -21.88 -4.72 3.59
CA ASP A 228 -21.54 -5.52 4.80
C ASP A 228 -22.69 -5.43 5.79
N ARG A 229 -23.59 -6.41 5.74
CA ARG A 229 -24.83 -6.39 6.53
C ARG A 229 -25.22 -7.79 7.03
N ILE A 230 -26.02 -7.78 8.10
CA ILE A 230 -26.64 -8.98 8.64
C ILE A 230 -28.03 -9.12 8.00
N PHE A 231 -28.25 -10.26 7.37
CA PHE A 231 -29.51 -10.64 6.77
C PHE A 231 -30.18 -11.72 7.63
N SER A 232 -31.49 -11.58 7.87
CA SER A 232 -32.30 -12.68 8.41
C SER A 232 -32.72 -13.59 7.26
N LEU A 233 -32.49 -14.89 7.40
CA LEU A 233 -32.94 -15.90 6.43
C LEU A 233 -34.31 -16.46 6.80
N ASP A 234 -35.02 -15.86 7.77
CA ASP A 234 -36.39 -16.23 8.11
C ASP A 234 -37.34 -15.74 7.00
N GLY A 235 -37.80 -16.68 6.17
CA GLY A 235 -38.68 -16.38 5.02
C GLY A 235 -37.99 -15.82 3.78
N VAL A 236 -36.65 -15.70 3.80
CA VAL A 236 -35.82 -15.25 2.65
C VAL A 236 -34.80 -16.34 2.33
N SER A 237 -34.71 -16.75 1.06
CA SER A 237 -33.68 -17.71 0.68
C SER A 237 -32.29 -17.12 0.77
N ARG A 238 -31.29 -17.97 1.02
CA ARG A 238 -29.88 -17.59 1.03
C ARG A 238 -29.48 -16.90 -0.28
N GLU A 239 -29.95 -17.43 -1.41
CA GLU A 239 -29.69 -16.90 -2.74
C GLU A 239 -30.26 -15.49 -2.92
N ALA A 240 -31.48 -15.25 -2.41
CA ALA A 240 -32.13 -13.96 -2.46
C ALA A 240 -31.40 -12.91 -1.58
N ALA A 241 -30.96 -13.30 -0.38
CA ALA A 241 -30.16 -12.44 0.48
C ALA A 241 -28.81 -12.07 -0.17
N LEU A 242 -28.14 -13.05 -0.79
CA LEU A 242 -26.87 -12.83 -1.49
C LEU A 242 -27.05 -11.95 -2.74
N ALA A 243 -28.14 -12.13 -3.49
CA ALA A 243 -28.45 -11.27 -4.62
C ALA A 243 -28.67 -9.81 -4.16
N ALA A 244 -29.44 -9.60 -3.10
CA ALA A 244 -29.66 -8.27 -2.53
C ALA A 244 -28.34 -7.59 -2.07
N ALA A 245 -27.42 -8.35 -1.48
CA ALA A 245 -26.12 -7.83 -1.08
C ALA A 245 -25.27 -7.44 -2.29
N LYS A 246 -25.30 -8.23 -3.36
CA LYS A 246 -24.61 -7.92 -4.63
C LYS A 246 -25.19 -6.67 -5.31
N ASP A 247 -26.51 -6.59 -5.36
CA ASP A 247 -27.21 -5.44 -5.97
C ASP A 247 -26.91 -4.15 -5.21
N GLU A 248 -26.88 -4.22 -3.86
CA GLU A 248 -26.51 -3.04 -3.02
C GLU A 248 -25.07 -2.60 -3.27
N ALA A 249 -24.11 -3.52 -3.27
CA ALA A 249 -22.70 -3.20 -3.53
C ALA A 249 -22.52 -2.62 -4.95
N THR A 250 -23.18 -3.23 -5.95
CA THR A 250 -23.14 -2.75 -7.33
C THR A 250 -23.72 -1.34 -7.47
N ALA A 251 -24.87 -1.09 -6.84
CA ALA A 251 -25.52 0.22 -6.87
C ALA A 251 -24.61 1.31 -6.26
N GLN A 252 -23.91 0.99 -5.17
CA GLN A 252 -22.94 1.92 -4.56
C GLN A 252 -21.76 2.22 -5.47
N ALA A 253 -21.19 1.20 -6.15
CA ALA A 253 -20.10 1.41 -7.10
C ALA A 253 -20.55 2.30 -8.27
N VAL A 254 -21.73 2.06 -8.83
CA VAL A 254 -22.29 2.89 -9.93
C VAL A 254 -22.54 4.33 -9.46
N GLU A 255 -23.12 4.52 -8.28
CA GLU A 255 -23.32 5.85 -7.69
C GLU A 255 -22.01 6.58 -7.44
N ALA A 256 -20.94 5.83 -7.09
CA ALA A 256 -19.61 6.39 -6.91
C ALA A 256 -18.89 6.66 -8.25
N GLY A 257 -19.45 6.29 -9.40
CA GLY A 257 -18.92 6.60 -10.73
C GLY A 257 -18.30 5.43 -11.48
N ALA A 258 -18.59 4.18 -11.09
CA ALA A 258 -18.16 3.01 -11.83
C ALA A 258 -18.97 2.81 -13.12
N GLU A 259 -18.35 2.33 -14.19
CA GLU A 259 -19.03 1.82 -15.38
C GLU A 259 -19.74 0.51 -15.03
N ALA A 260 -21.06 0.46 -15.23
CA ALA A 260 -21.88 -0.67 -14.80
C ALA A 260 -21.43 -2.02 -15.42
N ASP A 261 -21.03 -2.01 -16.69
CA ASP A 261 -20.62 -3.21 -17.42
C ASP A 261 -19.20 -3.70 -17.03
N SER A 262 -18.43 -2.89 -16.31
CA SER A 262 -17.08 -3.23 -15.83
C SER A 262 -17.09 -3.84 -14.43
N ILE A 263 -18.23 -3.82 -13.73
CA ILE A 263 -18.31 -4.20 -12.32
C ILE A 263 -18.05 -5.70 -12.15
N ARG A 264 -17.12 -6.03 -11.26
CA ARG A 264 -16.80 -7.40 -10.88
C ARG A 264 -16.71 -7.55 -9.36
N ILE A 265 -17.07 -8.72 -8.86
CA ILE A 265 -16.94 -9.06 -7.45
C ILE A 265 -15.47 -9.40 -7.17
N VAL A 266 -14.89 -8.78 -6.14
CA VAL A 266 -13.51 -9.03 -5.69
C VAL A 266 -13.45 -9.74 -4.36
N GLU A 267 -14.52 -9.64 -3.53
CA GLU A 267 -14.59 -10.34 -2.26
C GLU A 267 -16.06 -10.71 -1.96
N MET A 268 -16.24 -11.88 -1.37
CA MET A 268 -17.55 -12.34 -0.94
C MET A 268 -17.39 -13.26 0.27
N ASP A 269 -17.84 -12.79 1.44
CA ASP A 269 -17.86 -13.55 2.69
C ASP A 269 -19.29 -13.81 3.15
N GLU A 270 -19.50 -14.98 3.68
CA GLU A 270 -20.74 -15.38 4.33
C GLU A 270 -20.42 -15.98 5.69
N ILE A 271 -20.91 -15.34 6.76
CA ILE A 271 -20.63 -15.74 8.14
C ILE A 271 -21.95 -16.00 8.84
N PRO A 272 -22.33 -17.27 9.08
CA PRO A 272 -23.52 -17.61 9.86
C PRO A 272 -23.40 -17.12 11.31
N LEU A 273 -24.43 -16.48 11.83
CA LEU A 273 -24.48 -15.92 13.18
C LEU A 273 -25.46 -16.74 14.06
N SER A 274 -25.01 -17.91 14.50
CA SER A 274 -25.83 -18.88 15.23
C SER A 274 -26.38 -18.36 16.57
N TYR A 275 -25.83 -17.26 17.09
CA TYR A 275 -26.30 -16.63 18.32
C TYR A 275 -27.42 -15.59 18.09
N LEU A 276 -27.77 -15.28 16.85
CA LEU A 276 -28.86 -14.39 16.51
C LEU A 276 -30.11 -15.19 16.04
N PRO A 277 -31.34 -14.71 16.37
CA PRO A 277 -32.57 -15.34 15.88
C PRO A 277 -32.70 -15.14 14.36
N GLY A 278 -33.58 -15.95 13.73
CA GLY A 278 -33.91 -15.81 12.32
C GLY A 278 -32.86 -16.37 11.36
N ASN A 279 -32.07 -17.36 11.83
CA ASN A 279 -31.00 -17.97 11.02
C ASN A 279 -30.12 -16.89 10.33
N ALA A 280 -29.72 -15.88 11.14
CA ALA A 280 -29.06 -14.69 10.64
C ALA A 280 -27.66 -15.02 10.06
N THR A 281 -27.34 -14.40 8.94
CA THR A 281 -26.01 -14.48 8.33
C THR A 281 -25.49 -13.07 8.03
N ARG A 282 -24.21 -12.82 8.29
CA ARG A 282 -23.53 -11.62 7.81
C ARG A 282 -23.02 -11.89 6.41
N LEU A 283 -23.47 -11.09 5.45
CA LEU A 283 -23.01 -11.13 4.09
C LEU A 283 -22.15 -9.89 3.85
N ARG A 284 -20.95 -10.12 3.32
CA ARG A 284 -20.08 -9.09 2.83
C ARG A 284 -19.82 -9.34 1.36
N VAL A 285 -20.12 -8.35 0.55
CA VAL A 285 -19.85 -8.38 -0.88
C VAL A 285 -19.13 -7.08 -1.25
N LYS A 286 -17.96 -7.20 -1.87
CA LYS A 286 -17.18 -6.08 -2.38
C LYS A 286 -17.06 -6.19 -3.87
N VAL A 287 -17.35 -5.10 -4.56
CA VAL A 287 -17.26 -5.00 -6.01
C VAL A 287 -16.33 -3.84 -6.39
N VAL A 288 -15.72 -3.94 -7.57
CA VAL A 288 -14.95 -2.86 -8.17
C VAL A 288 -15.35 -2.74 -9.64
N GLY A 289 -15.29 -1.52 -10.17
CA GLY A 289 -15.51 -1.23 -11.58
C GLY A 289 -14.61 -0.11 -12.06
N ASP A 290 -14.43 -0.01 -13.38
CA ASP A 290 -13.64 1.04 -14.00
C ASP A 290 -14.31 2.39 -13.81
N LEU A 291 -13.53 3.44 -13.65
CA LEU A 291 -14.06 4.79 -13.52
C LEU A 291 -14.71 5.24 -14.82
N GLN A 292 -15.96 5.70 -14.76
CA GLN A 292 -16.73 6.15 -15.90
C GLN A 292 -16.02 7.30 -16.63
N GLY A 293 -15.81 7.15 -17.94
CA GLY A 293 -15.11 8.12 -18.76
C GLY A 293 -13.59 8.08 -18.68
N ALA A 294 -13.01 7.22 -17.84
CA ALA A 294 -11.62 6.84 -17.92
C ALA A 294 -11.48 5.71 -18.94
N SER A 295 -11.58 6.03 -20.25
CA SER A 295 -11.12 5.07 -21.24
C SER A 295 -9.64 4.82 -20.99
N MET A 296 -9.33 3.72 -20.32
CA MET A 296 -7.97 3.20 -20.29
C MET A 296 -7.60 3.00 -21.75
N GLY A 297 -6.75 3.88 -22.29
CA GLY A 297 -6.17 3.67 -23.59
C GLY A 297 -5.58 2.26 -23.57
N ALA A 298 -6.19 1.34 -24.30
CA ALA A 298 -5.62 0.04 -24.60
C ALA A 298 -4.26 0.33 -25.25
N GLY A 299 -3.16 0.16 -24.48
CA GLY A 299 -1.82 0.38 -25.00
C GLY A 299 -0.90 1.21 -24.12
N MET A 300 -0.92 1.05 -22.81
CA MET A 300 0.28 1.35 -22.04
C MET A 300 1.20 0.12 -22.15
N GLU A 301 1.82 -0.06 -23.32
CA GLU A 301 3.06 -0.81 -23.43
C GLU A 301 4.08 -0.02 -22.61
N ILE A 302 4.28 -0.43 -21.36
CA ILE A 302 5.42 0.00 -20.55
C ILE A 302 6.61 -0.62 -21.25
N GLY A 303 7.29 0.18 -22.09
CA GLY A 303 8.45 -0.27 -22.87
C GLY A 303 9.46 -0.96 -21.96
N ALA A 304 9.94 -2.09 -22.48
CA ALA A 304 10.93 -2.94 -21.85
C ALA A 304 12.28 -2.23 -21.63
#